data_1f92c8a65f51c60d7df3f143e30d3220
#
_entry.id   1f92c8a65f51c60d7df3f143e30d3220
#
_cell.length_a   1.000
_cell.length_b   1.000
_cell.length_c   1.000
_cell.angle_alpha   90.00
_cell.angle_beta   90.00
_cell.angle_gamma   90.00
#
_symmetry.space_group_name_H-M   'P 1'
#
loop_
_entity.id
_entity.type
_entity.pdbx_description
1 polymer ?
#
loop_
_entity_poly.entity_id
_entity_poly.type
_entity_poly.pdbx_seq_one_letter_code
_entity_poly.pdbx_strand_id
1 'polypeptide(L)'
;GKAANIIFEDAPIDQAVEGIINSIFFNQGHVCCAGSRLYVQESVSKEIISKLKSRMENLILGDPLDKNTDIGAINSKTQLEKIQMYLDIGVDEGSTIYQSTCTIPKKGYWCAPTLFTDMSQSHRLVQEEIFGPILVIQTFRTIDEVIAKANNTPYGLSGGVWTDKGSKIFKISKDIRAGVIWANTFNKFDPTSPFGGYKESGMGREGGLEGLLPYVNLY
;
A
#
# COMPACT_ATOMS: atom_id res chain seq x y z
N GLY A 1 5.07 -6.13 5.30
CA GLY A 1 3.65 -5.92 5.62
C GLY A 1 2.73 -6.00 4.42
N LYS A 2 1.45 -5.90 4.69
CA LYS A 2 0.36 -5.90 3.69
C LYS A 2 -0.66 -4.85 4.09
N ALA A 3 -0.22 -3.59 4.15
CA ALA A 3 -1.05 -2.49 4.65
C ALA A 3 -2.34 -2.33 3.83
N ALA A 4 -3.44 -2.13 4.53
CA ALA A 4 -4.72 -1.78 3.95
C ALA A 4 -4.81 -0.26 3.78
N ASN A 5 -5.15 0.23 2.59
CA ASN A 5 -5.48 1.62 2.31
C ASN A 5 -6.96 1.67 1.92
N ILE A 6 -7.79 2.34 2.71
CA ILE A 6 -9.25 2.26 2.66
C ILE A 6 -9.82 3.59 2.16
N ILE A 7 -10.59 3.55 1.08
CA ILE A 7 -11.17 4.74 0.46
C ILE A 7 -12.71 4.66 0.53
N PHE A 8 -13.31 5.57 1.27
CA PHE A 8 -14.76 5.74 1.31
C PHE A 8 -15.25 6.67 0.19
N GLU A 9 -16.52 6.59 -0.15
CA GLU A 9 -17.14 7.41 -1.20
C GLU A 9 -17.12 8.91 -0.93
N ASP A 10 -17.01 9.30 0.34
CA ASP A 10 -16.93 10.68 0.80
C ASP A 10 -15.47 11.19 0.93
N ALA A 11 -14.49 10.42 0.45
CA ALA A 11 -13.09 10.85 0.43
C ALA A 11 -12.86 11.97 -0.60
N PRO A 12 -11.87 12.85 -0.37
CA PRO A 12 -11.39 13.77 -1.41
C PRO A 12 -10.63 12.97 -2.48
N ILE A 13 -11.33 12.52 -3.52
CA ILE A 13 -10.87 11.48 -4.45
C ILE A 13 -9.53 11.81 -5.11
N ASP A 14 -9.34 13.05 -5.60
CA ASP A 14 -8.10 13.42 -6.27
C ASP A 14 -6.90 13.37 -5.32
N GLN A 15 -7.07 13.83 -4.09
CA GLN A 15 -6.03 13.74 -3.06
C GLN A 15 -5.78 12.28 -2.64
N ALA A 16 -6.83 11.48 -2.55
CA ALA A 16 -6.73 10.06 -2.25
C ALA A 16 -5.96 9.31 -3.35
N VAL A 17 -6.20 9.61 -4.63
CA VAL A 17 -5.46 9.02 -5.76
C VAL A 17 -3.97 9.33 -5.67
N GLU A 18 -3.57 10.58 -5.44
CA GLU A 18 -2.15 10.94 -5.25
C GLU A 18 -1.57 10.26 -4.00
N GLY A 19 -2.34 10.16 -2.93
CA GLY A 19 -1.94 9.43 -1.72
C GLY A 19 -1.76 7.93 -1.97
N ILE A 20 -2.61 7.30 -2.80
CA ILE A 20 -2.47 5.90 -3.20
C ILE A 20 -1.19 5.71 -4.03
N ILE A 21 -0.98 6.53 -5.05
CA ILE A 21 0.23 6.48 -5.90
C ILE A 21 1.49 6.56 -5.03
N ASN A 22 1.54 7.54 -4.13
CA ASN A 22 2.67 7.70 -3.23
C ASN A 22 2.80 6.52 -2.23
N SER A 23 1.69 5.96 -1.76
CA SER A 23 1.71 4.88 -0.77
C SER A 23 2.30 3.57 -1.29
N ILE A 24 2.18 3.29 -2.59
CA ILE A 24 2.61 2.02 -3.18
C ILE A 24 3.80 2.15 -4.13
N PHE A 25 3.92 3.23 -4.89
CA PHE A 25 4.98 3.35 -5.90
C PHE A 25 6.20 4.10 -5.40
N PHE A 26 6.10 4.86 -4.29
CA PHE A 26 7.27 5.43 -3.63
C PHE A 26 8.32 4.34 -3.37
N ASN A 27 9.58 4.65 -3.66
CA ASN A 27 10.70 3.71 -3.54
C ASN A 27 10.43 2.35 -4.22
N GLN A 28 9.82 2.36 -5.40
CA GLN A 28 9.38 1.18 -6.20
C GLN A 28 8.60 0.11 -5.39
N GLY A 29 7.87 0.52 -4.36
CA GLY A 29 7.13 -0.36 -3.48
C GLY A 29 7.99 -1.12 -2.45
N HIS A 30 9.28 -0.80 -2.34
CA HIS A 30 10.19 -1.37 -1.34
C HIS A 30 10.04 -0.64 0.00
N VAL A 31 8.84 -0.68 0.56
CA VAL A 31 8.47 -0.02 1.82
C VAL A 31 7.62 -0.97 2.66
N CYS A 32 8.03 -1.23 3.90
CA CYS A 32 7.34 -2.18 4.79
C CYS A 32 5.88 -1.78 5.11
N CYS A 33 5.58 -0.47 5.09
CA CYS A 33 4.24 0.07 5.30
C CYS A 33 3.51 0.44 4.00
N ALA A 34 4.01 0.05 2.82
CA ALA A 34 3.36 0.34 1.54
C ALA A 34 1.89 -0.10 1.53
N GLY A 35 1.00 0.78 1.05
CA GLY A 35 -0.44 0.54 0.95
C GLY A 35 -0.80 -0.42 -0.19
N SER A 36 -0.27 -1.63 -0.14
CA SER A 36 -0.33 -2.61 -1.24
C SER A 36 -1.70 -3.26 -1.43
N ARG A 37 -2.61 -3.17 -0.42
CA ARG A 37 -4.00 -3.58 -0.53
C ARG A 37 -4.90 -2.36 -0.48
N LEU A 38 -5.47 -2.00 -1.62
CA LEU A 38 -6.42 -0.91 -1.73
C LEU A 38 -7.85 -1.45 -1.61
N TYR A 39 -8.58 -0.95 -0.64
CA TYR A 39 -10.00 -1.21 -0.46
C TYR A 39 -10.79 0.04 -0.84
N VAL A 40 -11.66 -0.08 -1.83
CA VAL A 40 -12.43 1.05 -2.36
C VAL A 40 -13.92 0.80 -2.16
N GLN A 41 -14.65 1.76 -1.64
CA GLN A 41 -16.11 1.64 -1.56
C GLN A 41 -16.68 1.49 -2.97
N GLU A 42 -17.59 0.53 -3.16
CA GLU A 42 -18.05 0.06 -4.47
C GLU A 42 -18.58 1.21 -5.36
N SER A 43 -19.28 2.17 -4.77
CA SER A 43 -19.89 3.32 -5.46
C SER A 43 -18.88 4.20 -6.21
N VAL A 44 -17.63 4.28 -5.77
CA VAL A 44 -16.56 5.13 -6.37
C VAL A 44 -15.43 4.33 -7.01
N SER A 45 -15.53 3.01 -7.02
CA SER A 45 -14.44 2.13 -7.47
C SER A 45 -14.04 2.35 -8.92
N LYS A 46 -14.99 2.51 -9.83
CA LYS A 46 -14.73 2.73 -11.25
C LYS A 46 -13.97 4.05 -11.50
N GLU A 47 -14.39 5.11 -10.80
CA GLU A 47 -13.73 6.41 -10.90
C GLU A 47 -12.30 6.35 -10.40
N ILE A 48 -12.08 5.79 -9.21
CA ILE A 48 -10.75 5.67 -8.61
C ILE A 48 -9.82 4.82 -9.48
N ILE A 49 -10.27 3.66 -9.97
CA ILE A 49 -9.47 2.80 -10.85
C ILE A 49 -9.09 3.53 -12.14
N SER A 50 -10.03 4.27 -12.75
CA SER A 50 -9.75 5.06 -13.95
C SER A 50 -8.70 6.14 -13.71
N LYS A 51 -8.84 6.90 -12.62
CA LYS A 51 -7.87 7.94 -12.24
C LYS A 51 -6.49 7.35 -11.90
N LEU A 52 -6.43 6.21 -11.20
CA LEU A 52 -5.19 5.51 -10.91
C LEU A 52 -4.47 5.07 -12.17
N LYS A 53 -5.17 4.45 -13.11
CA LYS A 53 -4.59 4.06 -14.42
C LYS A 53 -4.02 5.26 -15.15
N SER A 54 -4.80 6.34 -15.26
CA SER A 54 -4.34 7.57 -15.90
C SER A 54 -3.10 8.17 -15.22
N ARG A 55 -3.05 8.14 -13.89
CA ARG A 55 -1.91 8.66 -13.13
C ARG A 55 -0.68 7.76 -13.26
N MET A 56 -0.86 6.45 -13.29
CA MET A 56 0.22 5.47 -13.48
C MET A 56 0.94 5.62 -14.81
N GLU A 57 0.24 5.98 -15.89
CA GLU A 57 0.85 6.22 -17.21
C GLU A 57 1.80 7.42 -17.23
N ASN A 58 1.68 8.33 -16.27
CA ASN A 58 2.54 9.51 -16.16
C ASN A 58 3.73 9.30 -15.20
N LEU A 59 3.88 8.11 -14.62
CA LEU A 59 5.03 7.81 -13.76
C LEU A 59 6.28 7.53 -14.60
N ILE A 60 7.38 8.15 -14.21
CA ILE A 60 8.67 8.06 -14.90
C ILE A 60 9.57 7.08 -14.15
N LEU A 61 9.99 6.03 -14.86
CA LEU A 61 10.99 5.08 -14.36
C LEU A 61 12.38 5.52 -14.86
N GLY A 62 13.34 5.65 -13.97
CA GLY A 62 14.65 6.16 -14.36
C GLY A 62 15.71 6.18 -13.26
N ASP A 63 16.76 6.92 -13.54
CA ASP A 63 17.88 7.14 -12.61
C ASP A 63 17.36 7.83 -11.33
N PRO A 64 17.58 7.27 -10.14
CA PRO A 64 17.16 7.87 -8.88
C PRO A 64 17.81 9.22 -8.55
N LEU A 65 18.88 9.61 -9.25
CA LEU A 65 19.50 10.92 -9.14
C LEU A 65 18.87 11.98 -10.07
N ASP A 66 18.02 11.57 -11.01
CA ASP A 66 17.24 12.50 -11.83
C ASP A 66 15.98 12.95 -11.04
N LYS A 67 15.81 14.27 -10.91
CA LYS A 67 14.66 14.87 -10.19
C LYS A 67 13.31 14.54 -10.80
N ASN A 68 13.27 14.14 -12.07
CA ASN A 68 12.03 13.79 -12.77
C ASN A 68 11.68 12.31 -12.61
N THR A 69 12.55 11.50 -12.01
CA THR A 69 12.26 10.08 -11.77
C THR A 69 11.31 9.91 -10.61
N ASP A 70 10.19 9.20 -10.84
CA ASP A 70 9.24 8.81 -9.81
C ASP A 70 9.59 7.45 -9.20
N ILE A 71 10.10 6.52 -10.01
CA ILE A 71 10.33 5.12 -9.62
C ILE A 71 11.74 4.69 -10.07
N GLY A 72 12.53 4.25 -9.10
CA GLY A 72 13.87 3.68 -9.34
C GLY A 72 13.84 2.19 -9.71
N ALA A 73 15.03 1.62 -9.87
CA ALA A 73 15.19 0.19 -10.15
C ALA A 73 14.80 -0.69 -8.93
N ILE A 74 14.36 -1.90 -9.21
CA ILE A 74 14.25 -2.98 -8.22
C ILE A 74 15.66 -3.29 -7.70
N ASN A 75 15.77 -3.50 -6.38
CA ASN A 75 17.06 -3.59 -5.68
C ASN A 75 17.96 -4.75 -6.13
N SER A 76 17.41 -5.83 -6.68
CA SER A 76 18.17 -7.00 -7.10
C SER A 76 17.43 -7.84 -8.14
N LYS A 77 18.18 -8.70 -8.85
CA LYS A 77 17.63 -9.68 -9.79
C LYS A 77 16.68 -10.65 -9.08
N THR A 78 17.07 -11.14 -7.91
CA THR A 78 16.25 -12.09 -7.12
C THR A 78 14.91 -11.47 -6.74
N GLN A 79 14.90 -10.18 -6.36
CA GLN A 79 13.65 -9.51 -6.03
C GLN A 79 12.79 -9.27 -7.28
N LEU A 80 13.39 -8.95 -8.42
CA LEU A 80 12.65 -8.82 -9.68
C LEU A 80 12.03 -10.16 -10.09
N GLU A 81 12.75 -11.27 -9.97
CA GLU A 81 12.25 -12.61 -10.24
C GLU A 81 11.07 -12.96 -9.31
N LYS A 82 11.18 -12.61 -8.02
CA LYS A 82 10.06 -12.76 -7.07
C LYS A 82 8.84 -11.94 -7.49
N ILE A 83 9.03 -10.70 -7.88
CA ILE A 83 7.93 -9.83 -8.37
C ILE A 83 7.29 -10.45 -9.61
N GLN A 84 8.08 -10.91 -10.58
CA GLN A 84 7.57 -11.56 -11.78
C GLN A 84 6.75 -12.81 -11.46
N MET A 85 7.23 -13.65 -10.56
CA MET A 85 6.48 -14.81 -10.08
C MET A 85 5.10 -14.43 -9.55
N TYR A 86 4.98 -13.32 -8.79
CA TYR A 86 3.67 -12.87 -8.31
C TYR A 86 2.79 -12.29 -9.41
N LEU A 87 3.36 -11.64 -10.43
CA LEU A 87 2.59 -11.21 -11.60
C LEU A 87 1.96 -12.41 -12.31
N ASP A 88 2.73 -13.47 -12.50
CA ASP A 88 2.27 -14.71 -13.13
C ASP A 88 1.19 -15.39 -12.28
N ILE A 89 1.41 -15.50 -10.95
CA ILE A 89 0.42 -16.05 -10.01
C ILE A 89 -0.90 -15.28 -10.07
N GLY A 90 -0.86 -13.95 -10.11
CA GLY A 90 -2.08 -13.14 -10.17
C GLY A 90 -2.89 -13.39 -11.42
N VAL A 91 -2.24 -13.60 -12.57
CA VAL A 91 -2.89 -13.97 -13.82
C VAL A 91 -3.44 -15.40 -13.76
N ASP A 92 -2.66 -16.35 -13.25
CA ASP A 92 -3.05 -17.76 -13.13
C ASP A 92 -4.24 -17.95 -12.16
N GLU A 93 -4.33 -17.13 -11.13
CA GLU A 93 -5.48 -17.10 -10.19
C GLU A 93 -6.72 -16.40 -10.77
N GLY A 94 -6.66 -15.94 -12.03
CA GLY A 94 -7.81 -15.38 -12.76
C GLY A 94 -8.09 -13.90 -12.50
N SER A 95 -7.14 -13.16 -11.94
CA SER A 95 -7.27 -11.73 -11.69
C SER A 95 -7.13 -10.91 -12.98
N THR A 96 -7.76 -9.74 -13.01
CA THR A 96 -7.55 -8.77 -14.08
C THR A 96 -6.32 -7.91 -13.77
N ILE A 97 -5.32 -7.97 -14.65
CA ILE A 97 -4.09 -7.18 -14.55
C ILE A 97 -4.15 -5.92 -15.41
N TYR A 98 -3.63 -4.82 -14.89
CA TYR A 98 -3.26 -3.63 -15.64
C TYR A 98 -1.84 -3.23 -15.28
N GLN A 99 -0.97 -3.16 -16.28
CA GLN A 99 0.40 -2.70 -16.14
C GLN A 99 0.59 -1.43 -16.98
N SER A 100 1.21 -0.39 -16.39
CA SER A 100 1.49 0.86 -17.09
C SER A 100 2.39 0.62 -18.31
N THR A 101 2.11 1.35 -19.39
CA THR A 101 2.90 1.33 -20.65
C THR A 101 4.10 2.25 -20.61
N CYS A 102 4.47 2.76 -19.42
CA CYS A 102 5.60 3.65 -19.23
C CYS A 102 6.90 3.08 -19.81
N THR A 103 7.79 3.96 -20.25
CA THR A 103 9.10 3.55 -20.79
C THR A 103 9.96 2.93 -19.71
N ILE A 104 10.44 1.71 -19.95
CA ILE A 104 11.35 0.99 -19.06
C ILE A 104 12.79 1.14 -19.56
N PRO A 105 13.76 1.56 -18.70
CA PRO A 105 15.15 1.63 -19.08
C PRO A 105 15.71 0.27 -19.52
N LYS A 106 16.63 0.29 -20.52
CA LYS A 106 17.15 -0.95 -21.15
C LYS A 106 18.10 -1.75 -20.25
N LYS A 107 18.73 -1.10 -19.26
CA LYS A 107 19.70 -1.75 -18.35
C LYS A 107 19.22 -1.62 -16.91
N GLY A 108 19.42 -2.65 -16.12
CA GLY A 108 19.00 -2.71 -14.71
C GLY A 108 17.77 -3.61 -14.50
N TYR A 109 17.25 -3.60 -13.28
CA TYR A 109 16.13 -4.43 -12.86
C TYR A 109 14.88 -3.54 -12.71
N TRP A 110 13.93 -3.68 -13.61
CA TRP A 110 12.81 -2.75 -13.69
C TRP A 110 11.48 -3.50 -13.67
N CYS A 111 10.51 -2.92 -12.99
CA CYS A 111 9.13 -3.38 -13.01
C CYS A 111 8.21 -2.17 -13.18
N ALA A 112 7.36 -2.21 -14.20
CA ALA A 112 6.37 -1.17 -14.39
C ALA A 112 5.30 -1.21 -13.29
N PRO A 113 4.76 -0.06 -12.89
CA PRO A 113 3.62 0.03 -11.99
C PRO A 113 2.48 -0.88 -12.44
N THR A 114 2.00 -1.73 -11.54
CA THR A 114 0.98 -2.73 -11.86
C THR A 114 -0.13 -2.71 -10.84
N LEU A 115 -1.36 -2.85 -11.29
CA LEU A 115 -2.52 -3.07 -10.43
C LEU A 115 -3.30 -4.33 -10.84
N PHE A 116 -3.89 -4.98 -9.85
CA PHE A 116 -4.77 -6.12 -10.01
C PHE A 116 -6.15 -5.82 -9.45
N THR A 117 -7.18 -6.25 -10.18
CA THR A 117 -8.59 -6.24 -9.76
C THR A 117 -9.20 -7.63 -9.83
N ASP A 118 -10.46 -7.75 -9.45
CA ASP A 118 -11.24 -8.99 -9.51
C ASP A 118 -10.65 -10.13 -8.65
N MET A 119 -10.16 -9.75 -7.46
CA MET A 119 -9.51 -10.66 -6.52
C MET A 119 -10.38 -10.95 -5.29
N SER A 120 -10.36 -12.19 -4.85
CA SER A 120 -10.92 -12.61 -3.56
C SER A 120 -9.90 -12.46 -2.43
N GLN A 121 -10.34 -12.59 -1.18
CA GLN A 121 -9.46 -12.57 -0.01
C GLN A 121 -8.48 -13.75 0.06
N SER A 122 -8.73 -14.83 -0.68
CA SER A 122 -7.89 -16.03 -0.71
C SER A 122 -6.73 -15.95 -1.72
N HIS A 123 -6.73 -14.98 -2.63
CA HIS A 123 -5.63 -14.84 -3.60
C HIS A 123 -4.30 -14.54 -2.90
N ARG A 124 -3.24 -15.15 -3.37
CA ARG A 124 -1.89 -15.00 -2.80
C ARG A 124 -1.42 -13.55 -2.82
N LEU A 125 -1.72 -12.79 -3.87
CA LEU A 125 -1.37 -11.38 -3.97
C LEU A 125 -2.06 -10.51 -2.90
N VAL A 126 -3.20 -10.95 -2.39
CA VAL A 126 -3.92 -10.28 -1.29
C VAL A 126 -3.27 -10.61 0.06
N GLN A 127 -2.76 -11.84 0.24
CA GLN A 127 -2.27 -12.35 1.51
C GLN A 127 -0.75 -12.17 1.69
N GLU A 128 0.04 -12.31 0.62
CA GLU A 128 1.49 -12.36 0.70
C GLU A 128 2.15 -11.01 0.35
N GLU A 129 3.25 -10.71 1.04
CA GLU A 129 4.03 -9.49 0.79
C GLU A 129 4.92 -9.64 -0.44
N ILE A 130 4.61 -8.86 -1.47
CA ILE A 130 5.34 -8.86 -2.76
C ILE A 130 6.60 -8.02 -2.66
N PHE A 131 6.52 -6.86 -2.02
CA PHE A 131 7.60 -5.88 -1.86
C PHE A 131 8.08 -5.31 -3.21
N GLY A 132 7.12 -4.83 -3.99
CA GLY A 132 7.31 -4.27 -5.33
C GLY A 132 6.19 -3.32 -5.73
N PRO A 133 6.25 -2.70 -6.93
CA PRO A 133 5.28 -1.70 -7.39
C PRO A 133 3.97 -2.35 -7.87
N ILE A 134 3.35 -3.13 -7.00
CA ILE A 134 2.14 -3.90 -7.28
C ILE A 134 1.04 -3.54 -6.30
N LEU A 135 -0.07 -3.05 -6.82
CA LEU A 135 -1.28 -2.68 -6.08
C LEU A 135 -2.38 -3.72 -6.32
N VAL A 136 -2.98 -4.20 -5.24
CA VAL A 136 -4.17 -5.07 -5.30
C VAL A 136 -5.38 -4.27 -4.88
N ILE A 137 -6.44 -4.28 -5.70
CA ILE A 137 -7.67 -3.52 -5.46
C ILE A 137 -8.84 -4.47 -5.21
N GLN A 138 -9.54 -4.22 -4.13
CA GLN A 138 -10.79 -4.90 -3.78
C GLN A 138 -11.85 -3.86 -3.40
N THR A 139 -13.11 -4.19 -3.65
CA THR A 139 -14.24 -3.33 -3.26
C THR A 139 -14.83 -3.76 -1.93
N PHE A 140 -15.56 -2.83 -1.30
CA PHE A 140 -16.39 -3.09 -0.13
C PHE A 140 -17.68 -2.26 -0.18
N ARG A 141 -18.70 -2.67 0.57
CA ARG A 141 -19.98 -1.97 0.68
C ARG A 141 -20.19 -1.34 2.06
N THR A 142 -19.74 -2.01 3.11
CA THR A 142 -19.95 -1.55 4.49
C THR A 142 -18.64 -1.40 5.24
N ILE A 143 -18.63 -0.55 6.26
CA ILE A 143 -17.45 -0.35 7.10
C ILE A 143 -17.04 -1.64 7.84
N ASP A 144 -17.99 -2.46 8.28
CA ASP A 144 -17.69 -3.71 8.97
C ASP A 144 -17.08 -4.74 8.01
N GLU A 145 -17.54 -4.78 6.78
CA GLU A 145 -16.93 -5.60 5.71
C GLU A 145 -15.46 -5.23 5.47
N VAL A 146 -15.16 -3.94 5.32
CA VAL A 146 -13.78 -3.53 5.05
C VAL A 146 -12.87 -3.75 6.25
N ILE A 147 -13.37 -3.60 7.47
CA ILE A 147 -12.62 -3.92 8.69
C ILE A 147 -12.27 -5.42 8.72
N ALA A 148 -13.22 -6.29 8.43
CA ALA A 148 -12.99 -7.73 8.36
C ALA A 148 -11.95 -8.07 7.29
N LYS A 149 -12.08 -7.54 6.07
CA LYS A 149 -11.14 -7.74 4.97
C LYS A 149 -9.72 -7.20 5.29
N ALA A 150 -9.63 -6.00 5.84
CA ALA A 150 -8.36 -5.39 6.18
C ALA A 150 -7.59 -6.17 7.26
N ASN A 151 -8.32 -6.72 8.25
CA ASN A 151 -7.76 -7.52 9.33
C ASN A 151 -7.44 -8.97 8.95
N ASN A 152 -7.93 -9.45 7.80
CA ASN A 152 -7.69 -10.80 7.30
C ASN A 152 -6.29 -10.91 6.67
N THR A 153 -5.28 -10.84 7.50
CA THR A 153 -3.85 -10.94 7.14
C THR A 153 -3.05 -11.31 8.38
N PRO A 154 -1.91 -12.03 8.25
CA PRO A 154 -0.99 -12.27 9.35
C PRO A 154 -0.22 -11.00 9.77
N TYR A 155 -0.22 -9.95 8.96
CA TYR A 155 0.51 -8.72 9.22
C TYR A 155 -0.34 -7.67 9.95
N GLY A 156 0.33 -6.69 10.56
CA GLY A 156 -0.33 -5.59 11.28
C GLY A 156 0.61 -4.40 11.50
N LEU A 157 1.35 -3.95 10.46
CA LEU A 157 2.26 -2.80 10.61
C LEU A 157 1.50 -1.47 10.52
N SER A 158 0.80 -1.24 9.42
CA SER A 158 0.14 0.03 9.16
C SER A 158 -1.12 -0.13 8.32
N GLY A 159 -1.88 0.96 8.22
CA GLY A 159 -3.00 1.14 7.33
C GLY A 159 -3.32 2.61 7.10
N GLY A 160 -4.26 2.88 6.22
CA GLY A 160 -4.74 4.22 5.94
C GLY A 160 -6.22 4.26 5.68
N VAL A 161 -6.83 5.42 5.93
CA VAL A 161 -8.24 5.68 5.68
C VAL A 161 -8.44 7.05 5.07
N TRP A 162 -9.28 7.13 4.05
CA TRP A 162 -9.66 8.35 3.36
C TRP A 162 -11.17 8.53 3.43
N THR A 163 -11.61 9.58 4.08
CA THR A 163 -13.02 9.95 4.31
C THR A 163 -13.11 11.36 4.87
N ASP A 164 -14.21 12.05 4.64
CA ASP A 164 -14.50 13.35 5.26
C ASP A 164 -15.17 13.22 6.66
N LYS A 165 -15.47 11.98 7.11
CA LYS A 165 -16.20 11.73 8.36
C LYS A 165 -15.29 11.26 9.49
N GLY A 166 -15.12 12.10 10.51
CA GLY A 166 -14.36 11.78 11.71
C GLY A 166 -14.82 10.48 12.38
N SER A 167 -16.13 10.17 12.38
CA SER A 167 -16.66 8.92 12.94
C SER A 167 -16.11 7.67 12.24
N LYS A 168 -15.94 7.70 10.91
CA LYS A 168 -15.31 6.62 10.16
C LYS A 168 -13.83 6.50 10.48
N ILE A 169 -13.13 7.65 10.59
CA ILE A 169 -11.70 7.67 10.98
C ILE A 169 -11.51 6.99 12.33
N PHE A 170 -12.28 7.39 13.35
CA PHE A 170 -12.18 6.80 14.69
C PHE A 170 -12.50 5.30 14.70
N LYS A 171 -13.56 4.88 13.98
CA LYS A 171 -13.90 3.46 13.91
C LYS A 171 -12.80 2.64 13.24
N ILE A 172 -12.28 3.09 12.11
CA ILE A 172 -11.19 2.41 11.39
C ILE A 172 -9.92 2.36 12.26
N SER A 173 -9.54 3.48 12.89
CA SER A 173 -8.34 3.54 13.74
C SER A 173 -8.43 2.62 14.95
N LYS A 174 -9.63 2.42 15.50
CA LYS A 174 -9.87 1.53 16.63
C LYS A 174 -9.89 0.05 16.23
N ASP A 175 -10.51 -0.28 15.09
CA ASP A 175 -10.90 -1.65 14.77
C ASP A 175 -9.89 -2.34 13.82
N ILE A 176 -9.05 -1.59 13.10
CA ILE A 176 -7.95 -2.15 12.29
C ILE A 176 -6.78 -2.55 13.21
N ARG A 177 -6.35 -3.79 13.09
CA ARG A 177 -5.25 -4.36 13.87
C ARG A 177 -3.90 -4.05 13.22
N ALA A 178 -3.50 -2.78 13.27
CA ALA A 178 -2.21 -2.29 12.80
C ALA A 178 -1.65 -1.27 13.78
N GLY A 179 -0.33 -1.15 13.82
CA GLY A 179 0.37 -0.28 14.77
C GLY A 179 0.18 1.20 14.46
N VAL A 180 0.00 1.56 13.17
CA VAL A 180 -0.23 2.94 12.72
C VAL A 180 -1.37 2.98 11.71
N ILE A 181 -2.27 3.95 11.89
CA ILE A 181 -3.33 4.27 10.92
C ILE A 181 -3.22 5.74 10.53
N TRP A 182 -2.97 6.00 9.26
CA TRP A 182 -3.01 7.34 8.70
C TRP A 182 -4.43 7.71 8.25
N ALA A 183 -4.84 8.95 8.50
CA ALA A 183 -6.13 9.47 8.06
C ALA A 183 -5.94 10.63 7.05
N ASN A 184 -6.53 10.49 5.86
CA ASN A 184 -6.43 11.42 4.73
C ASN A 184 -4.98 11.78 4.34
N THR A 185 -4.07 10.85 4.57
CA THR A 185 -2.66 10.90 4.19
C THR A 185 -2.09 9.47 4.21
N PHE A 186 -0.84 9.30 3.75
CA PHE A 186 -0.11 8.05 3.88
C PHE A 186 1.40 8.32 3.94
N ASN A 187 2.17 7.43 4.57
CA ASN A 187 3.64 7.55 4.73
C ASN A 187 4.09 8.87 5.38
N LYS A 188 3.27 9.48 6.24
CA LYS A 188 3.65 10.67 7.02
C LYS A 188 4.08 10.24 8.40
N PHE A 189 5.39 10.29 8.62
CA PHE A 189 6.02 9.92 9.90
C PHE A 189 6.29 11.16 10.74
N ASP A 190 6.07 11.02 12.05
CA ASP A 190 6.45 12.00 13.05
C ASP A 190 7.41 11.33 14.04
N PRO A 191 8.63 11.85 14.24
CA PRO A 191 9.61 11.22 15.13
C PRO A 191 9.17 11.17 16.59
N THR A 192 8.17 11.94 16.99
CA THR A 192 7.60 11.91 18.34
C THR A 192 6.52 10.86 18.52
N SER A 193 6.02 10.29 17.43
CA SER A 193 4.99 9.24 17.43
C SER A 193 5.59 7.85 17.34
N PRO A 194 5.22 6.92 18.21
CA PRO A 194 5.68 5.54 18.12
C PRO A 194 5.25 4.89 16.80
N PHE A 195 6.17 4.20 16.13
CA PHE A 195 5.93 3.43 14.93
C PHE A 195 6.33 1.97 15.16
N GLY A 196 5.48 1.04 14.79
CA GLY A 196 5.75 -0.39 14.89
C GLY A 196 4.50 -1.22 14.63
N GLY A 197 4.65 -2.54 14.60
CA GLY A 197 3.61 -3.47 14.19
C GLY A 197 2.95 -4.26 15.31
N TYR A 198 2.00 -5.05 14.87
CA TYR A 198 1.39 -6.16 15.61
C TYR A 198 1.51 -7.43 14.77
N LYS A 199 1.12 -8.57 15.34
CA LYS A 199 1.12 -9.88 14.68
C LYS A 199 2.53 -10.21 14.12
N GLU A 200 2.61 -10.78 12.93
CA GLU A 200 3.89 -11.15 12.29
C GLU A 200 4.71 -9.94 11.79
N SER A 201 4.16 -8.72 11.83
CA SER A 201 4.94 -7.51 11.56
C SER A 201 5.90 -7.13 12.68
N GLY A 202 5.83 -7.81 13.82
CA GLY A 202 6.71 -7.59 14.97
C GLY A 202 6.07 -6.73 16.06
N MET A 203 6.77 -6.59 17.19
CA MET A 203 6.22 -5.97 18.41
C MET A 203 6.99 -4.73 18.87
N GLY A 204 8.16 -4.45 18.30
CA GLY A 204 8.97 -3.29 18.68
C GLY A 204 8.31 -1.97 18.29
N ARG A 205 8.78 -0.89 18.89
CA ARG A 205 8.39 0.48 18.52
C ARG A 205 9.64 1.31 18.30
N GLU A 206 9.57 2.14 17.23
CA GLU A 206 10.53 3.20 16.93
C GLU A 206 9.84 4.55 17.10
N GLY A 207 10.62 5.61 17.35
CA GLY A 207 10.06 6.94 17.58
C GLY A 207 9.37 7.08 18.95
N GLY A 208 9.10 8.33 19.32
CA GLY A 208 8.52 8.66 20.62
C GLY A 208 9.37 8.19 21.80
N LEU A 209 8.77 8.23 22.98
CA LEU A 209 9.40 7.71 24.20
C LEU A 209 9.62 6.20 24.13
N GLU A 210 8.67 5.47 23.58
CA GLU A 210 8.70 4.01 23.44
C GLU A 210 9.89 3.52 22.60
N GLY A 211 10.27 4.29 21.57
CA GLY A 211 11.44 3.98 20.76
C GLY A 211 12.76 4.27 21.48
N LEU A 212 12.76 5.13 22.48
CA LEU A 212 13.94 5.47 23.26
C LEU A 212 14.21 4.46 24.38
N LEU A 213 13.15 3.92 25.01
CA LEU A 213 13.24 3.06 26.18
C LEU A 213 14.23 1.87 26.05
N PRO A 214 14.34 1.18 24.90
CA PRO A 214 15.29 0.08 24.72
C PRO A 214 16.76 0.49 24.78
N TYR A 215 17.07 1.77 24.69
CA TYR A 215 18.44 2.32 24.62
C TYR A 215 18.87 3.03 25.89
N VAL A 216 18.01 3.11 26.90
CA VAL A 216 18.28 3.80 28.16
C VAL A 216 18.05 2.90 29.38
N ASN A 217 18.80 3.17 30.45
CA ASN A 217 18.52 2.57 31.75
C ASN A 217 17.63 3.54 32.55
N LEU A 218 16.47 3.05 32.98
CA LEU A 218 15.59 3.79 33.90
C LEU A 218 16.01 3.41 35.32
N TYR A 219 16.64 4.33 36.02
CA TYR A 219 16.99 4.22 37.45
C TYR A 219 15.90 4.84 38.29
#